data_99e8a5ca0f42130cb038c28bce8bdaa8
#
_entry.id   99e8a5ca0f42130cb038c28bce8bdaa8
#
_cell.length_a   1.000
_cell.length_b   1.000
_cell.length_c   1.000
_cell.angle_alpha   90.00
_cell.angle_beta   90.00
_cell.angle_gamma   90.00
#
_symmetry.space_group_name_H-M   'P 1'
#
loop_
_entity.id
_entity.type
_entity.pdbx_description
1 polymer ?
#
loop_
_entity_poly.entity_id
_entity_poly.type
_entity_poly.pdbx_seq_one_letter_code
_entity_poly.pdbx_strand_id
1 'polypeptide(L)'
;MEALLRKLLSALDCDDAELSVLFVDDVEMKELNGAYRNKPKTTDVLSFALQEAAELPGGSALGDIVISVEKMLAQANVYEVTPRAELLRLLIHGTLHLLGY
;
A
#
# COMPACT_ATOMS: atom_id res chain seq x y z
N MET A 1 9.79 -9.55 -0.78
CA MET A 1 8.81 -8.55 -0.31
C MET A 1 9.05 -8.14 1.14
N GLU A 2 9.12 -9.10 2.04
CA GLU A 2 9.32 -8.80 3.45
C GLU A 2 10.62 -8.06 3.75
N ALA A 3 11.72 -8.47 3.13
CA ALA A 3 13.01 -7.79 3.30
C ALA A 3 12.96 -6.34 2.77
N LEU A 4 12.23 -6.11 1.68
CA LEU A 4 12.06 -4.78 1.12
C LEU A 4 11.26 -3.89 2.06
N LEU A 5 10.18 -4.41 2.63
CA LEU A 5 9.36 -3.68 3.59
C LEU A 5 10.16 -3.33 4.86
N ARG A 6 10.97 -4.26 5.34
CA ARG A 6 11.81 -4.00 6.51
C ARG A 6 12.81 -2.89 6.26
N LYS A 7 13.43 -2.89 5.07
CA LYS A 7 14.36 -1.82 4.69
C LYS A 7 13.65 -0.47 4.59
N LEU A 8 12.45 -0.45 4.03
CA LEU A 8 11.66 0.77 3.92
C LEU A 8 11.29 1.31 5.30
N LEU A 9 10.77 0.46 6.18
CA LEU A 9 10.38 0.87 7.53
C LEU A 9 11.57 1.34 8.34
N SER A 10 12.71 0.67 8.20
CA SER A 10 13.94 1.09 8.88
C SER A 10 14.40 2.46 8.40
N ALA A 11 14.35 2.71 7.09
CA ALA A 11 14.70 4.00 6.51
C ALA A 11 13.79 5.13 7.00
N LEU A 12 12.54 4.81 7.35
CA LEU A 12 11.56 5.76 7.86
C LEU A 12 11.51 5.81 9.40
N ASP A 13 12.46 5.15 10.04
CA ASP A 13 12.55 5.07 11.52
C ASP A 13 11.31 4.41 12.15
N CYS A 14 10.79 3.39 11.49
CA CYS A 14 9.60 2.64 11.92
C CYS A 14 9.90 1.15 12.05
N ASP A 15 11.03 0.79 12.65
CA ASP A 15 11.51 -0.60 12.72
C ASP A 15 10.52 -1.55 13.41
N ASP A 16 9.77 -1.05 14.38
CA ASP A 16 8.81 -1.86 15.15
C ASP A 16 7.42 -1.91 14.52
N ALA A 17 7.22 -1.21 13.41
CA ALA A 17 5.91 -1.17 12.75
C ALA A 17 5.67 -2.43 11.92
N GLU A 18 4.42 -2.90 11.91
CA GLU A 18 3.99 -3.97 11.04
C GLU A 18 3.15 -3.40 9.90
N LEU A 19 3.38 -3.91 8.71
CA LEU A 19 2.70 -3.45 7.51
C LEU A 19 2.23 -4.65 6.71
N SER A 20 0.95 -4.69 6.36
CA SER A 20 0.39 -5.69 5.47
C SER A 20 0.30 -5.16 4.06
N VAL A 21 0.67 -6.00 3.09
CA VAL A 21 0.53 -5.66 1.68
C VAL A 21 -0.34 -6.71 1.01
N LEU A 22 -1.39 -6.27 0.33
CA LEU A 22 -2.31 -7.13 -0.38
C LEU A 22 -2.32 -6.75 -1.85
N PHE A 23 -2.21 -7.76 -2.71
CA PHE A 23 -2.29 -7.57 -4.15
C PHE A 23 -3.68 -7.99 -4.64
N VAL A 24 -4.32 -7.12 -5.39
CA VAL A 24 -5.66 -7.35 -5.94
C VAL A 24 -5.69 -7.01 -7.42
N ASP A 25 -6.76 -7.43 -8.10
CA ASP A 25 -7.00 -7.01 -9.48
C ASP A 25 -7.78 -5.68 -9.49
N ASP A 26 -8.00 -5.14 -10.69
CA ASP A 26 -8.71 -3.87 -10.85
C ASP A 26 -10.16 -3.93 -10.39
N VAL A 27 -10.81 -5.08 -10.53
CA VAL A 27 -12.20 -5.25 -10.11
C VAL A 27 -12.30 -5.14 -8.59
N GLU A 28 -11.45 -5.88 -7.87
CA GLU A 28 -11.40 -5.81 -6.41
C GLU A 28 -10.98 -4.42 -5.92
N MET A 29 -10.03 -3.79 -6.59
CA MET A 29 -9.58 -2.45 -6.24
C MET A 29 -10.72 -1.43 -6.36
N LYS A 30 -11.49 -1.51 -7.43
CA LYS A 30 -12.64 -0.64 -7.64
C LYS A 30 -13.69 -0.84 -6.54
N GLU A 31 -13.95 -2.09 -6.17
CA GLU A 31 -14.89 -2.41 -5.10
C GLU A 31 -14.42 -1.85 -3.76
N LEU A 32 -13.14 -2.04 -3.43
CA LEU A 32 -12.57 -1.53 -2.19
C LEU A 32 -12.58 0.00 -2.15
N ASN A 33 -12.22 0.63 -3.23
CA ASN A 33 -12.21 2.09 -3.30
C ASN A 33 -13.62 2.66 -3.20
N GLY A 34 -14.61 1.99 -3.80
CA GLY A 34 -16.01 2.36 -3.67
C GLY A 34 -16.54 2.18 -2.25
N ALA A 35 -16.21 1.06 -1.62
CA ALA A 35 -16.72 0.72 -0.29
C ALA A 35 -16.11 1.59 0.81
N TYR A 36 -14.80 1.87 0.73
CA TYR A 36 -14.06 2.51 1.83
C TYR A 36 -13.69 3.96 1.59
N ARG A 37 -13.67 4.40 0.34
CA ARG A 37 -13.32 5.79 -0.02
C ARG A 37 -14.44 6.51 -0.76
N ASN A 38 -15.56 5.84 -0.96
CA ASN A 38 -16.73 6.38 -1.67
C ASN A 38 -16.40 6.87 -3.09
N LYS A 39 -15.44 6.20 -3.73
CA LYS A 39 -15.00 6.50 -5.10
C LYS A 39 -15.04 5.23 -5.92
N PRO A 40 -16.10 4.97 -6.71
CA PRO A 40 -16.24 3.71 -7.46
C PRO A 40 -15.35 3.70 -8.71
N LYS A 41 -14.06 3.87 -8.49
CA LYS A 41 -13.02 3.87 -9.54
C LYS A 41 -11.88 2.98 -9.09
N THR A 42 -11.19 2.39 -10.05
CA THR A 42 -9.95 1.70 -9.75
C THR A 42 -8.84 2.72 -9.46
N THR A 43 -7.87 2.32 -8.67
CA THR A 43 -6.68 3.11 -8.38
C THR A 43 -5.48 2.16 -8.32
N ASP A 44 -4.27 2.70 -8.26
CA ASP A 44 -3.06 1.89 -8.17
C ASP A 44 -2.80 1.38 -6.76
N VAL A 45 -3.07 2.18 -5.75
CA VAL A 45 -2.77 1.84 -4.36
C VAL A 45 -3.81 2.46 -3.43
N LEU A 46 -4.18 1.71 -2.40
CA LEU A 46 -4.99 2.19 -1.28
C LEU A 46 -4.23 1.92 0.01
N SER A 47 -4.26 2.86 0.93
CA SER A 47 -3.66 2.70 2.26
C SER A 47 -4.73 2.83 3.32
N PHE A 48 -4.76 1.85 4.22
CA PHE A 48 -5.71 1.82 5.33
C PHE A 48 -4.94 1.86 6.64
N ALA A 49 -4.98 2.99 7.33
CA ALA A 49 -4.36 3.11 8.64
C ALA A 49 -5.09 2.23 9.65
N LEU A 50 -4.36 1.58 10.52
CA LEU A 50 -4.95 0.66 11.48
C LEU A 50 -5.90 1.36 12.46
N GLN A 51 -5.69 2.64 12.71
CA GLN A 51 -6.60 3.44 13.55
C GLN A 51 -8.02 3.51 12.98
N GLU A 52 -8.17 3.30 11.66
CA GLU A 52 -9.48 3.26 11.01
C GLU A 52 -10.21 1.95 11.30
N ALA A 53 -9.47 0.91 11.66
CA ALA A 53 -9.99 -0.42 11.90
C ALA A 53 -9.85 -0.74 13.37
N ALA A 54 -10.52 -0.31 14.26
CA ALA A 54 -10.54 -0.66 15.69
C ALA A 54 -9.14 -0.87 16.31
N GLU A 55 -8.92 -0.35 17.48
CA GLU A 55 -7.67 -0.51 18.21
C GLU A 55 -7.36 -1.97 18.46
N LEU A 56 -6.23 -2.43 17.90
CA LEU A 56 -5.74 -3.77 18.18
C LEU A 56 -4.76 -3.71 19.35
N PRO A 57 -4.86 -4.66 20.29
CA PRO A 57 -3.91 -4.76 21.39
C PRO A 57 -2.52 -5.02 20.84
N GLY A 58 -1.55 -4.33 21.33
CA GLY A 58 -0.17 -4.50 20.88
C GLY A 58 0.33 -3.53 19.84
N GLY A 59 -0.47 -2.62 19.43
CA GLY A 59 -0.35 -1.37 18.73
C GLY A 59 0.86 -0.96 17.91
N SER A 60 1.69 -1.88 17.39
CA SER A 60 2.77 -1.50 16.49
C SER A 60 2.40 -1.65 15.01
N ALA A 61 1.19 -2.09 14.71
CA ALA A 61 0.75 -2.24 13.33
C ALA A 61 0.45 -0.87 12.71
N LEU A 62 1.06 -0.62 11.55
CA LEU A 62 0.93 0.65 10.85
C LEU A 62 -0.35 0.69 10.01
N GLY A 63 -0.68 -0.40 9.35
CA GLY A 63 -1.86 -0.49 8.52
C GLY A 63 -1.69 -1.45 7.35
N ASP A 64 -2.58 -1.32 6.37
CA ASP A 64 -2.61 -2.15 5.18
C ASP A 64 -2.40 -1.31 3.93
N ILE A 65 -1.62 -1.85 3.01
CA ILE A 65 -1.46 -1.27 1.67
C ILE A 65 -2.03 -2.28 0.68
N VAL A 66 -2.97 -1.83 -0.15
CA VAL A 66 -3.58 -2.65 -1.19
C VAL A 66 -3.12 -2.13 -2.54
N ILE A 67 -2.59 -3.02 -3.38
CA ILE A 67 -2.01 -2.66 -4.67
C ILE A 67 -2.75 -3.39 -5.78
N SER A 68 -3.20 -2.64 -6.80
CA SER A 68 -3.71 -3.24 -8.03
C SER A 68 -2.53 -3.69 -8.88
N VAL A 69 -2.42 -5.00 -9.09
CA VAL A 69 -1.34 -5.58 -9.90
C VAL A 69 -1.43 -5.09 -11.34
N GLU A 70 -2.63 -5.02 -11.89
CA GLU A 70 -2.83 -4.56 -13.27
C GLU A 70 -2.38 -3.12 -13.46
N LYS A 71 -2.73 -2.24 -12.54
CA LYS A 71 -2.30 -0.83 -12.58
C LYS A 71 -0.81 -0.70 -12.39
N MET A 72 -0.23 -1.46 -11.48
CA MET A 72 1.20 -1.45 -11.23
C MET A 72 1.98 -1.83 -12.50
N LEU A 73 1.57 -2.93 -13.16
CA LEU A 73 2.23 -3.39 -14.37
C LEU A 73 2.07 -2.40 -15.53
N ALA A 74 0.86 -1.83 -15.68
CA ALA A 74 0.60 -0.85 -16.71
C ALA A 74 1.45 0.42 -16.51
N GLN A 75 1.56 0.91 -15.28
CA GLN A 75 2.36 2.09 -14.97
C GLN A 75 3.85 1.83 -15.14
N ALA A 76 4.32 0.65 -14.77
CA ALA A 76 5.71 0.27 -14.99
C ALA A 76 6.06 0.34 -16.48
N ASN A 77 5.16 -0.13 -17.33
CA ASN A 77 5.34 -0.08 -18.76
C ASN A 77 5.34 1.37 -19.29
N VAL A 78 4.41 2.18 -18.85
CA VAL A 78 4.31 3.59 -19.27
C VAL A 78 5.56 4.39 -18.86
N TYR A 79 6.05 4.18 -17.65
CA TYR A 79 7.22 4.90 -17.13
C TYR A 79 8.55 4.26 -17.53
N GLU A 80 8.50 3.16 -18.28
CA GLU A 80 9.70 2.43 -18.73
C GLU A 80 10.60 2.02 -17.56
N VAL A 81 9.98 1.57 -16.47
CA VAL A 81 10.68 1.04 -15.29
C VAL A 81 10.28 -0.42 -15.10
N THR A 82 11.05 -1.12 -14.26
CA THR A 82 10.71 -2.52 -13.95
C THR A 82 9.47 -2.58 -13.06
N PRO A 83 8.71 -3.69 -13.08
CA PRO A 83 7.63 -3.90 -12.12
C PRO A 83 8.08 -3.76 -10.67
N ARG A 84 9.30 -4.21 -10.35
CA ARG A 84 9.88 -4.08 -9.01
C ARG A 84 10.07 -2.61 -8.62
N ALA A 85 10.56 -1.78 -9.53
CA ALA A 85 10.73 -0.35 -9.29
C ALA A 85 9.40 0.35 -9.06
N GLU A 86 8.38 0.01 -9.83
CA GLU A 86 7.05 0.57 -9.64
C GLU A 86 6.41 0.09 -8.32
N LEU A 87 6.56 -1.18 -8.00
CA LEU A 87 6.11 -1.71 -6.71
C LEU A 87 6.74 -0.95 -5.56
N LEU A 88 8.05 -0.72 -5.61
CA LEU A 88 8.76 0.03 -4.58
C LEU A 88 8.21 1.45 -4.45
N ARG A 89 7.96 2.13 -5.57
CA ARG A 89 7.37 3.47 -5.57
C ARG A 89 6.00 3.48 -4.88
N LEU A 90 5.15 2.51 -5.18
CA LEU A 90 3.83 2.41 -4.57
C LEU A 90 3.90 2.09 -3.08
N LEU A 91 4.82 1.23 -2.68
CA LEU A 91 5.02 0.90 -1.26
C LEU A 91 5.50 2.11 -0.48
N ILE A 92 6.43 2.87 -1.03
CA ILE A 92 6.92 4.10 -0.40
C ILE A 92 5.78 5.10 -0.26
N HIS A 93 5.05 5.33 -1.33
CA HIS A 93 3.92 6.25 -1.36
C HIS A 93 2.85 5.88 -0.31
N GLY A 94 2.44 4.62 -0.31
CA GLY A 94 1.44 4.12 0.63
C GLY A 94 1.90 4.20 2.08
N THR A 95 3.15 3.85 2.34
CA THR A 95 3.72 3.91 3.69
C THR A 95 3.81 5.35 4.20
N LEU A 96 4.28 6.26 3.38
CA LEU A 96 4.33 7.68 3.75
C LEU A 96 2.94 8.22 4.04
N HIS A 97 1.95 7.82 3.26
CA HIS A 97 0.56 8.21 3.48
C HIS A 97 0.06 7.72 4.85
N LEU A 98 0.38 6.48 5.21
CA LEU A 98 0.02 5.92 6.52
C LEU A 98 0.68 6.67 7.67
N LEU A 99 1.87 7.22 7.44
CA LEU A 99 2.60 8.00 8.45
C LEU A 99 2.14 9.47 8.52
N GLY A 100 1.21 9.88 7.66
CA GLY A 100 0.66 11.23 7.69
C GLY A 100 1.35 12.24 6.78
N TYR A 101 2.17 11.76 5.88
CA TYR A 101 2.86 12.65 4.91
C TYR A 101 2.03 12.96 3.68
#